data_2e06c1dd87617bd603f9f8b4d936dc27
#
_entry.id   2e06c1dd87617bd603f9f8b4d936dc27
#
_cell.length_a   1.000
_cell.length_b   1.000
_cell.length_c   1.000
_cell.angle_alpha   90.00
_cell.angle_beta   90.00
_cell.angle_gamma   90.00
#
_symmetry.space_group_name_H-M   'P 1'
#
loop_
_entity.id
_entity.type
_entity.pdbx_description
1 polymer ?
#
loop_
_entity_poly.entity_id
_entity_poly.type
_entity_poly.pdbx_seq_one_letter_code
_entity_poly.pdbx_strand_id
1 'polypeptide(L)'
;NENDKVDRERCKSMLFKDKLKEPVIYKGSNKAINELNQIQEYLKTHTSKELEKKARFIQYGIEGEENVLFELKNSHFPMYVLHDIYMVDHDLSAQIDYIIITPSMVYFIECKNLIGTITIDSMGNFTREYNYNGKIIKEGIYSPITQNQRHLELYKMLCEKDKGSVMKFLYNKTFSSGFKSLVVLANPKSILKSRYAPKEIKEKVIKADQLIDYIKKHEQSAFRNHKDMIAMADGLL
;
A
#
# COMPACT_ATOMS: atom_id res chain seq x y z
N ASN A 1 6.30 18.79 -2.23
CA ASN A 1 5.09 19.62 -2.37
C ASN A 1 4.96 20.53 -1.14
N GLU A 2 4.58 21.82 -1.33
CA GLU A 2 4.37 22.74 -0.18
C GLU A 2 3.32 22.21 0.81
N ASN A 3 2.24 21.59 0.33
CA ASN A 3 1.22 21.00 1.17
C ASN A 3 1.75 19.85 2.05
N ASP A 4 2.62 18.99 1.53
CA ASP A 4 3.23 17.91 2.31
C ASP A 4 4.17 18.45 3.40
N LYS A 5 4.82 19.60 3.15
CA LYS A 5 5.69 20.27 4.12
C LYS A 5 4.88 20.92 5.24
N VAL A 6 3.77 21.54 4.89
CA VAL A 6 2.83 22.16 5.85
C VAL A 6 2.20 21.09 6.75
N ASP A 7 1.77 19.95 6.18
CA ASP A 7 1.19 18.86 6.97
C ASP A 7 2.22 18.21 7.91
N ARG A 8 3.48 18.07 7.48
CA ARG A 8 4.57 17.58 8.35
C ARG A 8 4.91 18.56 9.47
N GLU A 9 4.96 19.85 9.21
CA GLU A 9 5.21 20.86 10.26
C GLU A 9 4.03 20.92 11.24
N ARG A 10 2.80 20.78 10.77
CA ARG A 10 1.61 20.69 11.62
C ARG A 10 1.63 19.41 12.47
N CYS A 11 2.04 18.27 11.92
CA CYS A 11 2.25 17.03 12.68
C CYS A 11 3.34 17.20 13.76
N LYS A 12 4.43 17.88 13.44
CA LYS A 12 5.51 18.17 14.42
C LYS A 12 5.07 19.14 15.52
N SER A 13 4.20 20.08 15.22
CA SER A 13 3.63 21.00 16.23
C SER A 13 2.62 20.33 17.17
N MET A 14 1.96 19.26 16.74
CA MET A 14 1.08 18.42 17.57
C MET A 14 1.86 17.55 18.59
N LEU A 15 3.18 17.45 18.47
CA LEU A 15 4.06 16.62 19.30
C LEU A 15 3.98 16.89 20.83
N PHE A 16 3.43 18.01 21.23
CA PHE A 16 3.57 18.44 22.63
C PHE A 16 2.30 18.30 23.50
N LYS A 17 1.13 17.94 22.93
CA LYS A 17 -0.10 17.96 23.74
C LYS A 17 -1.13 16.85 23.56
N ASP A 18 -1.18 16.13 22.42
CA ASP A 18 -2.30 15.20 22.21
C ASP A 18 -1.86 13.80 21.73
N LYS A 19 -2.51 12.76 22.27
CA LYS A 19 -2.45 11.40 21.70
C LYS A 19 -3.08 11.44 20.32
N LEU A 20 -2.38 10.87 19.32
CA LEU A 20 -2.96 10.65 17.98
C LEU A 20 -4.27 9.86 18.13
N LYS A 21 -5.36 10.39 17.63
CA LYS A 21 -6.71 9.77 17.72
C LYS A 21 -7.26 9.41 16.35
N GLU A 22 -6.84 10.16 15.34
CA GLU A 22 -7.34 10.08 13.97
C GLU A 22 -6.20 9.76 13.00
N PRO A 23 -6.50 9.22 11.82
CA PRO A 23 -5.49 8.99 10.80
C PRO A 23 -4.91 10.31 10.28
N VAL A 24 -3.61 10.31 10.05
CA VAL A 24 -2.88 11.45 9.48
C VAL A 24 -2.22 11.03 8.18
N ILE A 25 -2.53 11.71 7.08
CA ILE A 25 -1.83 11.53 5.81
C ILE A 25 -0.50 12.26 5.91
N TYR A 26 0.54 11.52 6.26
CA TYR A 26 1.89 12.06 6.51
C TYR A 26 2.62 12.43 5.21
N LYS A 27 2.39 11.64 4.16
CA LYS A 27 2.82 11.91 2.79
C LYS A 27 1.71 11.55 1.83
N GLY A 28 1.26 12.52 1.05
CA GLY A 28 0.41 12.33 -0.12
C GLY A 28 1.23 12.13 -1.40
N SER A 29 0.58 11.79 -2.50
CA SER A 29 1.18 11.77 -3.83
C SER A 29 0.19 12.29 -4.87
N ASN A 30 0.70 13.12 -5.78
CA ASN A 30 -0.01 13.59 -6.97
C ASN A 30 0.71 13.14 -8.26
N LYS A 31 1.70 12.25 -8.16
CA LYS A 31 2.55 11.85 -9.30
C LYS A 31 1.72 11.26 -10.43
N ALA A 32 0.89 10.26 -10.13
CA ALA A 32 0.03 9.62 -11.13
C ALA A 32 -0.99 10.59 -11.73
N ILE A 33 -1.58 11.48 -10.91
CA ILE A 33 -2.52 12.51 -11.35
C ILE A 33 -1.82 13.49 -12.30
N ASN A 34 -0.61 13.94 -11.97
CA ASN A 34 0.16 14.84 -12.82
C ASN A 34 0.53 14.20 -14.16
N GLU A 35 0.95 12.92 -14.14
CA GLU A 35 1.24 12.15 -15.35
C GLU A 35 -0.01 11.99 -16.23
N LEU A 36 -1.15 11.65 -15.62
CA LEU A 36 -2.42 11.55 -16.33
C LEU A 36 -2.80 12.87 -17.00
N ASN A 37 -2.70 13.99 -16.28
CA ASN A 37 -3.01 15.31 -16.80
C ASN A 37 -2.09 15.68 -17.99
N GLN A 38 -0.81 15.38 -17.92
CA GLN A 38 0.14 15.62 -19.02
C GLN A 38 -0.23 14.79 -20.27
N ILE A 39 -0.57 13.52 -20.10
CA ILE A 39 -1.01 12.66 -21.20
C ILE A 39 -2.31 13.18 -21.81
N GLN A 40 -3.29 13.54 -20.97
CA GLN A 40 -4.58 14.07 -21.43
C GLN A 40 -4.41 15.40 -22.18
N GLU A 41 -3.53 16.29 -21.71
CA GLU A 41 -3.24 17.54 -22.41
C GLU A 41 -2.60 17.31 -23.79
N TYR A 42 -1.63 16.39 -23.87
CA TYR A 42 -1.03 16.02 -25.15
C TYR A 42 -2.06 15.42 -26.12
N LEU A 43 -2.98 14.59 -25.62
CA LEU A 43 -4.02 13.96 -26.45
C LEU A 43 -5.08 14.93 -26.99
N LYS A 44 -5.18 16.16 -26.47
CA LYS A 44 -6.07 17.18 -27.04
C LYS A 44 -5.68 17.59 -28.46
N THR A 45 -4.39 17.52 -28.78
CA THR A 45 -3.84 17.97 -30.06
C THR A 45 -3.21 16.84 -30.88
N HIS A 46 -3.01 15.66 -30.28
CA HIS A 46 -2.38 14.51 -30.92
C HIS A 46 -3.20 13.24 -30.68
N THR A 47 -3.23 12.34 -31.66
CA THR A 47 -3.88 11.02 -31.52
C THR A 47 -2.83 9.94 -31.27
N SER A 48 -2.94 9.20 -30.16
CA SER A 48 -2.08 8.07 -29.85
C SER A 48 -2.85 7.01 -29.06
N LYS A 49 -3.13 5.88 -29.69
CA LYS A 49 -3.82 4.73 -29.05
C LYS A 49 -3.04 4.17 -27.83
N GLU A 50 -1.71 4.26 -27.89
CA GLU A 50 -0.84 3.81 -26.81
C GLU A 50 -0.98 4.72 -25.59
N LEU A 51 -0.94 6.04 -25.78
CA LEU A 51 -1.12 7.01 -24.69
C LEU A 51 -2.54 6.98 -24.14
N GLU A 52 -3.56 6.79 -24.96
CA GLU A 52 -4.95 6.60 -24.51
C GLU A 52 -5.08 5.36 -23.64
N LYS A 53 -4.41 4.26 -24.02
CA LYS A 53 -4.37 3.03 -23.22
C LYS A 53 -3.64 3.26 -21.90
N LYS A 54 -2.49 3.94 -21.94
CA LYS A 54 -1.70 4.30 -20.75
C LYS A 54 -2.50 5.17 -19.79
N ALA A 55 -3.16 6.22 -20.30
CA ALA A 55 -4.02 7.11 -19.50
C ALA A 55 -5.11 6.33 -18.76
N ARG A 56 -5.78 5.38 -19.43
CA ARG A 56 -6.80 4.53 -18.80
C ARG A 56 -6.23 3.67 -17.67
N PHE A 57 -5.03 3.09 -17.85
CA PHE A 57 -4.41 2.30 -16.79
C PHE A 57 -4.03 3.14 -15.57
N ILE A 58 -3.48 4.34 -15.81
CA ILE A 58 -3.17 5.29 -14.73
C ILE A 58 -4.45 5.70 -14.01
N GLN A 59 -5.51 6.03 -14.74
CA GLN A 59 -6.81 6.38 -14.15
C GLN A 59 -7.35 5.26 -13.27
N TYR A 60 -7.31 4.01 -13.73
CA TYR A 60 -7.74 2.86 -12.91
C TYR A 60 -6.87 2.66 -11.65
N GLY A 61 -5.55 2.93 -11.75
CA GLY A 61 -4.66 2.92 -10.59
C GLY A 61 -5.08 3.96 -9.56
N ILE A 62 -5.25 5.21 -9.99
CA ILE A 62 -5.69 6.33 -9.14
C ILE A 62 -7.01 6.00 -8.43
N GLU A 63 -8.03 5.53 -9.16
CA GLU A 63 -9.33 5.16 -8.58
C GLU A 63 -9.21 4.08 -7.50
N GLY A 64 -8.32 3.10 -7.71
CA GLY A 64 -8.07 2.06 -6.72
C GLY A 64 -7.40 2.61 -5.46
N GLU A 65 -6.37 3.42 -5.62
CA GLU A 65 -5.68 4.05 -4.50
C GLU A 65 -6.61 5.01 -3.73
N GLU A 66 -7.43 5.80 -4.43
CA GLU A 66 -8.43 6.67 -3.80
C GLU A 66 -9.45 5.89 -2.96
N ASN A 67 -9.91 4.71 -3.42
CA ASN A 67 -10.81 3.86 -2.63
C ASN A 67 -10.15 3.40 -1.32
N VAL A 68 -8.87 3.01 -1.37
CA VAL A 68 -8.13 2.64 -0.15
C VAL A 68 -7.91 3.86 0.74
N LEU A 69 -7.54 5.00 0.17
CA LEU A 69 -7.34 6.24 0.92
C LEU A 69 -8.62 6.71 1.62
N PHE A 70 -9.78 6.51 0.98
CA PHE A 70 -11.08 6.80 1.58
C PHE A 70 -11.31 5.98 2.86
N GLU A 71 -11.08 4.67 2.82
CA GLU A 71 -11.21 3.80 4.00
C GLU A 71 -10.23 4.22 5.12
N LEU A 72 -8.99 4.54 4.76
CA LEU A 72 -7.99 4.99 5.73
C LEU A 72 -8.39 6.31 6.41
N LYS A 73 -8.83 7.30 5.63
CA LYS A 73 -9.25 8.62 6.16
C LYS A 73 -10.45 8.53 7.10
N ASN A 74 -11.38 7.60 6.83
CA ASN A 74 -12.60 7.43 7.62
C ASN A 74 -12.48 6.36 8.73
N SER A 75 -11.26 5.90 9.02
CA SER A 75 -11.02 4.81 9.97
C SER A 75 -11.28 5.18 11.44
N HIS A 76 -11.18 6.47 11.80
CA HIS A 76 -11.17 6.94 13.19
C HIS A 76 -10.19 6.13 14.06
N PHE A 77 -9.01 5.82 13.49
CA PHE A 77 -7.99 5.01 14.14
C PHE A 77 -6.62 5.70 14.06
N PRO A 78 -5.86 5.74 15.16
CA PRO A 78 -4.55 6.42 15.19
C PRO A 78 -3.55 5.74 14.26
N MET A 79 -3.17 6.41 13.17
CA MET A 79 -2.17 5.93 12.24
C MET A 79 -1.55 7.08 11.45
N TYR A 80 -0.32 6.85 10.98
CA TYR A 80 0.28 7.65 9.91
C TYR A 80 0.20 6.88 8.61
N VAL A 81 -0.23 7.57 7.56
CA VAL A 81 -0.36 7.02 6.20
C VAL A 81 0.63 7.71 5.29
N LEU A 82 1.49 6.93 4.65
CA LEU A 82 2.40 7.38 3.61
C LEU A 82 1.95 6.76 2.28
N HIS A 83 1.77 7.58 1.27
CA HIS A 83 1.30 7.18 -0.05
C HIS A 83 2.40 7.34 -1.08
N ASP A 84 2.56 6.37 -1.99
CA ASP A 84 3.51 6.35 -3.11
C ASP A 84 4.96 6.55 -2.61
N ILE A 85 5.45 5.59 -1.84
CA ILE A 85 6.80 5.58 -1.30
C ILE A 85 7.73 4.86 -2.27
N TYR A 86 8.82 5.55 -2.64
CA TYR A 86 9.84 5.00 -3.51
C TYR A 86 11.11 4.73 -2.73
N MET A 87 11.54 3.48 -2.72
CA MET A 87 12.78 3.04 -2.08
C MET A 87 13.78 2.55 -3.11
N VAL A 88 15.05 2.87 -2.91
CA VAL A 88 16.15 2.46 -3.79
C VAL A 88 17.30 1.91 -2.94
N ASP A 89 17.88 0.81 -3.39
CA ASP A 89 19.11 0.26 -2.89
C ASP A 89 19.97 -0.30 -4.04
N HIS A 90 20.99 0.44 -4.43
CA HIS A 90 21.81 0.14 -5.62
C HIS A 90 20.92 -0.06 -6.86
N ASP A 91 20.91 -1.28 -7.42
CA ASP A 91 20.11 -1.64 -8.60
C ASP A 91 18.68 -2.08 -8.25
N LEU A 92 18.34 -2.16 -6.96
CA LEU A 92 17.01 -2.54 -6.50
C LEU A 92 16.16 -1.31 -6.24
N SER A 93 14.93 -1.35 -6.70
CA SER A 93 13.95 -0.31 -6.40
C SER A 93 12.57 -0.90 -6.12
N ALA A 94 11.79 -0.21 -5.30
CA ALA A 94 10.41 -0.55 -5.01
C ALA A 94 9.57 0.73 -4.92
N GLN A 95 8.39 0.69 -5.51
CA GLN A 95 7.34 1.66 -5.30
C GLN A 95 6.24 0.98 -4.49
N ILE A 96 5.92 1.53 -3.32
CA ILE A 96 4.92 0.99 -2.41
C ILE A 96 3.73 1.92 -2.43
N ASP A 97 2.54 1.38 -2.71
CA ASP A 97 1.33 2.20 -2.82
C ASP A 97 1.01 2.87 -1.48
N TYR A 98 0.98 2.11 -0.37
CA TYR A 98 0.82 2.67 0.97
C TYR A 98 1.72 2.01 2.00
N ILE A 99 2.25 2.83 2.93
CA ILE A 99 2.79 2.37 4.20
C ILE A 99 1.93 2.98 5.31
N ILE A 100 1.42 2.11 6.20
CA ILE A 100 0.58 2.52 7.33
C ILE A 100 1.36 2.20 8.60
N ILE A 101 1.58 3.23 9.43
CA ILE A 101 2.27 3.09 10.71
C ILE A 101 1.24 3.29 11.82
N THR A 102 1.01 2.24 12.61
CA THR A 102 0.15 2.27 13.79
C THR A 102 0.99 2.20 15.07
N PRO A 103 0.40 2.38 16.26
CA PRO A 103 1.12 2.24 17.53
C PRO A 103 1.81 0.89 17.73
N SER A 104 1.37 -0.18 17.10
CA SER A 104 1.97 -1.50 17.27
C SER A 104 2.50 -2.15 15.99
N MET A 105 2.00 -1.77 14.82
CA MET A 105 2.28 -2.45 13.55
C MET A 105 2.67 -1.47 12.44
N VAL A 106 3.34 -1.99 11.42
CA VAL A 106 3.56 -1.31 10.13
C VAL A 106 3.06 -2.21 9.01
N TYR A 107 2.21 -1.65 8.16
CA TYR A 107 1.63 -2.37 7.02
C TYR A 107 2.17 -1.81 5.72
N PHE A 108 2.70 -2.69 4.88
CA PHE A 108 3.04 -2.43 3.49
C PHE A 108 1.87 -2.90 2.64
N ILE A 109 1.23 -1.98 1.94
CA ILE A 109 0.01 -2.23 1.18
C ILE A 109 0.30 -2.15 -0.32
N GLU A 110 -0.10 -3.17 -1.04
CA GLU A 110 -0.18 -3.22 -2.49
C GLU A 110 -1.65 -3.11 -2.90
N CYS A 111 -2.03 -2.08 -3.64
CA CYS A 111 -3.38 -1.87 -4.15
C CYS A 111 -3.58 -2.54 -5.51
N LYS A 112 -4.67 -3.28 -5.67
CA LYS A 112 -5.05 -3.84 -6.95
C LYS A 112 -6.49 -3.47 -7.30
N ASN A 113 -6.66 -2.56 -8.26
CA ASN A 113 -7.97 -2.17 -8.79
C ASN A 113 -8.40 -3.12 -9.93
N LEU A 114 -8.77 -4.35 -9.58
CA LEU A 114 -9.13 -5.39 -10.53
C LEU A 114 -10.65 -5.62 -10.53
N ILE A 115 -11.30 -5.43 -11.66
CA ILE A 115 -12.72 -5.80 -11.84
C ILE A 115 -12.83 -7.29 -12.15
N GLY A 116 -13.88 -7.95 -11.64
CA GLY A 116 -14.22 -9.34 -11.90
C GLY A 116 -13.93 -10.28 -10.74
N THR A 117 -13.85 -11.56 -11.03
CA THR A 117 -13.59 -12.60 -10.05
C THR A 117 -12.09 -12.89 -9.97
N ILE A 118 -11.51 -12.70 -8.80
CA ILE A 118 -10.13 -13.06 -8.49
C ILE A 118 -10.17 -14.38 -7.72
N THR A 119 -9.57 -15.41 -8.30
CA THR A 119 -9.49 -16.73 -7.66
C THR A 119 -8.05 -17.02 -7.24
N ILE A 120 -7.87 -17.48 -6.01
CA ILE A 120 -6.61 -17.98 -5.50
C ILE A 120 -6.79 -19.49 -5.27
N ASP A 121 -6.01 -20.30 -5.97
CA ASP A 121 -6.09 -21.76 -5.89
C ASP A 121 -5.35 -22.34 -4.67
N SER A 122 -5.35 -23.66 -4.54
CA SER A 122 -4.68 -24.38 -3.45
C SER A 122 -3.15 -24.31 -3.50
N MET A 123 -2.58 -23.92 -4.63
CA MET A 123 -1.13 -23.69 -4.81
C MET A 123 -0.75 -22.21 -4.62
N GLY A 124 -1.74 -21.32 -4.40
CA GLY A 124 -1.51 -19.88 -4.26
C GLY A 124 -1.41 -19.13 -5.58
N ASN A 125 -1.79 -19.74 -6.71
CA ASN A 125 -1.82 -19.05 -7.98
C ASN A 125 -3.03 -18.13 -8.08
N PHE A 126 -2.83 -16.98 -8.71
CA PHE A 126 -3.87 -15.99 -8.93
C PHE A 126 -4.39 -16.06 -10.36
N THR A 127 -5.72 -16.12 -10.52
CA THR A 127 -6.39 -15.99 -11.79
C THR A 127 -7.49 -14.93 -11.68
N ARG A 128 -7.72 -14.22 -12.78
CA ARG A 128 -8.77 -13.23 -12.93
C ARG A 128 -9.74 -13.65 -14.02
N GLU A 129 -11.04 -13.50 -13.76
CA GLU A 129 -12.10 -13.71 -14.73
C GLU A 129 -12.99 -12.47 -14.77
N TYR A 130 -13.17 -11.88 -15.96
CA TYR A 130 -13.97 -10.67 -16.15
C TYR A 130 -14.63 -10.64 -17.53
N ASN A 131 -15.71 -9.86 -17.66
CA ASN A 131 -16.38 -9.64 -18.94
C ASN A 131 -15.73 -8.46 -19.68
N TYR A 132 -15.34 -8.67 -20.91
CA TYR A 132 -14.86 -7.63 -21.80
C TYR A 132 -15.60 -7.72 -23.14
N ASN A 133 -16.39 -6.69 -23.47
CA ASN A 133 -17.21 -6.63 -24.68
C ASN A 133 -18.07 -7.88 -24.92
N GLY A 134 -18.73 -8.37 -23.87
CA GLY A 134 -19.59 -9.56 -23.93
C GLY A 134 -18.86 -10.90 -23.92
N LYS A 135 -17.51 -10.90 -23.88
CA LYS A 135 -16.71 -12.12 -23.78
C LYS A 135 -16.13 -12.27 -22.38
N ILE A 136 -16.19 -13.49 -21.86
CA ILE A 136 -15.52 -13.83 -20.60
C ILE A 136 -14.03 -14.05 -20.90
N ILE A 137 -13.19 -13.24 -20.28
CA ILE A 137 -11.74 -13.36 -20.32
C ILE A 137 -11.27 -13.99 -19.00
N LYS A 138 -10.42 -15.01 -19.10
CA LYS A 138 -9.75 -15.62 -17.96
C LYS A 138 -8.25 -15.59 -18.18
N GLU A 139 -7.52 -15.01 -17.22
CA GLU A 139 -6.07 -14.83 -17.32
C GLU A 139 -5.39 -15.09 -15.97
N GLY A 140 -4.13 -15.55 -16.02
CA GLY A 140 -3.28 -15.61 -14.85
C GLY A 140 -2.78 -14.22 -14.47
N ILE A 141 -2.65 -13.96 -13.18
CA ILE A 141 -2.07 -12.71 -12.67
C ILE A 141 -0.78 -13.05 -11.94
N TYR A 142 0.27 -12.26 -12.19
CA TYR A 142 1.46 -12.33 -11.33
C TYR A 142 1.06 -12.06 -9.88
N SER A 143 1.57 -12.87 -8.95
CA SER A 143 1.19 -12.80 -7.54
C SER A 143 1.50 -11.43 -6.93
N PRO A 144 0.48 -10.64 -6.56
CA PRO A 144 0.70 -9.35 -5.90
C PRO A 144 1.28 -9.52 -4.48
N ILE A 145 1.10 -10.69 -3.87
CA ILE A 145 1.74 -11.03 -2.59
C ILE A 145 3.25 -11.10 -2.78
N THR A 146 3.72 -11.78 -3.82
CA THR A 146 5.16 -11.89 -4.11
C THR A 146 5.75 -10.52 -4.42
N GLN A 147 5.03 -9.68 -5.15
CA GLN A 147 5.44 -8.30 -5.43
C GLN A 147 5.63 -7.53 -4.12
N ASN A 148 4.60 -7.46 -3.29
CA ASN A 148 4.64 -6.68 -2.05
C ASN A 148 5.59 -7.26 -0.99
N GLN A 149 5.80 -8.58 -1.00
CA GLN A 149 6.79 -9.22 -0.13
C GLN A 149 8.22 -8.76 -0.47
N ARG A 150 8.55 -8.61 -1.75
CA ARG A 150 9.84 -8.06 -2.20
C ARG A 150 10.04 -6.61 -1.76
N HIS A 151 8.97 -5.80 -1.76
CA HIS A 151 9.01 -4.43 -1.23
C HIS A 151 9.38 -4.41 0.26
N LEU A 152 8.74 -5.28 1.03
CA LEU A 152 9.02 -5.43 2.46
C LEU A 152 10.44 -5.95 2.73
N GLU A 153 10.93 -6.87 1.91
CA GLU A 153 12.30 -7.40 2.00
C GLU A 153 13.34 -6.32 1.68
N LEU A 154 13.11 -5.49 0.65
CA LEU A 154 13.99 -4.35 0.35
C LEU A 154 14.05 -3.37 1.52
N TYR A 155 12.90 -3.01 2.11
CA TYR A 155 12.87 -2.18 3.31
C TYR A 155 13.66 -2.80 4.46
N LYS A 156 13.48 -4.11 4.70
CA LYS A 156 14.22 -4.84 5.72
C LYS A 156 15.73 -4.77 5.49
N MET A 157 16.19 -4.98 4.27
CA MET A 157 17.60 -4.88 3.88
C MET A 157 18.15 -3.48 4.14
N LEU A 158 17.41 -2.43 3.77
CA LEU A 158 17.79 -1.04 4.04
C LEU A 158 17.96 -0.77 5.54
N CYS A 159 17.02 -1.25 6.37
CA CYS A 159 17.09 -1.10 7.82
C CYS A 159 18.23 -1.90 8.48
N GLU A 160 18.76 -2.91 7.82
CA GLU A 160 19.84 -3.75 8.35
C GLU A 160 21.24 -3.22 8.07
N LYS A 161 21.41 -2.32 7.09
CA LYS A 161 22.72 -1.88 6.59
C LYS A 161 23.66 -1.39 7.68
N ASP A 162 23.14 -0.58 8.59
CA ASP A 162 23.95 0.06 9.63
C ASP A 162 23.96 -0.71 10.96
N LYS A 163 23.42 -1.94 11.00
CA LYS A 163 23.34 -2.75 12.21
C LYS A 163 24.49 -3.74 12.30
N GLY A 164 25.17 -3.79 13.44
CA GLY A 164 26.13 -4.84 13.76
C GLY A 164 25.44 -6.22 13.85
N SER A 165 26.22 -7.29 13.74
CA SER A 165 25.74 -8.68 13.61
C SER A 165 24.71 -9.10 14.67
N VAL A 166 24.92 -8.74 15.93
CA VAL A 166 24.00 -9.06 17.04
C VAL A 166 22.67 -8.33 16.88
N MET A 167 22.72 -7.00 16.61
CA MET A 167 21.53 -6.20 16.39
C MET A 167 20.75 -6.64 15.14
N LYS A 168 21.44 -7.03 14.10
CA LYS A 168 20.84 -7.59 12.89
C LYS A 168 20.09 -8.89 13.20
N PHE A 169 20.69 -9.78 13.97
CA PHE A 169 20.05 -11.05 14.39
C PHE A 169 18.76 -10.77 15.20
N LEU A 170 18.80 -9.88 16.18
CA LEU A 170 17.65 -9.50 17.00
C LEU A 170 16.55 -8.85 16.16
N TYR A 171 16.92 -7.92 15.28
CA TYR A 171 16.00 -7.25 14.36
C TYR A 171 15.29 -8.26 13.45
N ASN A 172 16.03 -9.20 12.86
CA ASN A 172 15.47 -10.24 12.02
C ASN A 172 14.45 -11.12 12.74
N LYS A 173 14.73 -11.46 14.00
CA LYS A 173 13.83 -12.26 14.83
C LYS A 173 12.51 -11.54 15.15
N THR A 174 12.54 -10.23 15.31
CA THR A 174 11.37 -9.42 15.70
C THR A 174 10.66 -8.75 14.54
N PHE A 175 11.29 -8.69 13.35
CA PHE A 175 10.76 -7.97 12.20
C PHE A 175 9.34 -8.41 11.80
N SER A 176 9.12 -9.72 11.68
CA SER A 176 7.83 -10.27 11.25
C SER A 176 6.68 -10.00 12.24
N SER A 177 6.99 -9.75 13.51
CA SER A 177 5.97 -9.41 14.52
C SER A 177 5.52 -7.95 14.44
N GLY A 178 6.34 -7.05 13.89
CA GLY A 178 6.05 -5.62 13.79
C GLY A 178 5.66 -5.13 12.39
N PHE A 179 5.82 -5.99 11.36
CA PHE A 179 5.59 -5.62 9.96
C PHE A 179 4.71 -6.64 9.26
N LYS A 180 3.77 -6.14 8.44
CA LYS A 180 2.89 -6.97 7.62
C LYS A 180 2.86 -6.47 6.18
N SER A 181 2.82 -7.42 5.24
CA SER A 181 2.58 -7.18 3.82
C SER A 181 1.15 -7.59 3.49
N LEU A 182 0.36 -6.68 2.91
CA LEU A 182 -1.04 -6.91 2.53
C LEU A 182 -1.28 -6.52 1.09
N VAL A 183 -2.13 -7.27 0.43
CA VAL A 183 -2.72 -6.94 -0.87
C VAL A 183 -4.16 -6.52 -0.65
N VAL A 184 -4.51 -5.33 -1.12
CA VAL A 184 -5.86 -4.79 -1.01
C VAL A 184 -6.51 -4.76 -2.38
N LEU A 185 -7.58 -5.53 -2.55
CA LEU A 185 -8.46 -5.46 -3.72
C LEU A 185 -9.32 -4.21 -3.58
N ALA A 186 -8.91 -3.16 -4.26
CA ALA A 186 -9.47 -1.82 -4.11
C ALA A 186 -10.78 -1.60 -4.87
N ASN A 187 -11.09 -2.44 -5.87
CA ASN A 187 -12.33 -2.31 -6.61
C ASN A 187 -13.51 -2.90 -5.81
N PRO A 188 -14.57 -2.15 -5.51
CA PRO A 188 -15.72 -2.65 -4.76
C PRO A 188 -16.47 -3.77 -5.49
N LYS A 189 -16.35 -3.85 -6.82
CA LYS A 189 -16.98 -4.88 -7.67
C LYS A 189 -16.13 -6.16 -7.78
N SER A 190 -14.96 -6.22 -7.14
CA SER A 190 -14.16 -7.44 -7.11
C SER A 190 -14.81 -8.54 -6.28
N ILE A 191 -14.77 -9.75 -6.78
CA ILE A 191 -15.19 -10.96 -6.07
C ILE A 191 -13.94 -11.78 -5.78
N LEU A 192 -13.61 -11.98 -4.49
CA LEU A 192 -12.48 -12.79 -4.08
C LEU A 192 -12.94 -14.23 -3.78
N LYS A 193 -12.39 -15.19 -4.55
CA LYS A 193 -12.56 -16.63 -4.32
C LYS A 193 -11.25 -17.22 -3.81
N SER A 194 -11.10 -17.36 -2.49
CA SER A 194 -9.88 -17.86 -1.85
C SER A 194 -10.14 -19.07 -0.93
N ARG A 195 -11.28 -19.77 -1.10
CA ARG A 195 -11.67 -20.88 -0.20
C ARG A 195 -10.57 -21.94 -0.07
N TYR A 196 -9.95 -22.29 -1.18
CA TYR A 196 -8.93 -23.35 -1.25
C TYR A 196 -7.50 -22.84 -1.13
N ALA A 197 -7.30 -21.53 -1.02
CA ALA A 197 -5.97 -20.94 -0.88
C ALA A 197 -5.31 -21.34 0.45
N PRO A 198 -3.98 -21.49 0.48
CA PRO A 198 -3.25 -21.65 1.74
C PRO A 198 -3.57 -20.52 2.72
N LYS A 199 -3.61 -20.85 4.01
CA LYS A 199 -4.02 -19.90 5.07
C LYS A 199 -3.16 -18.63 5.06
N GLU A 200 -1.85 -18.78 4.97
CA GLU A 200 -0.86 -17.71 4.93
C GLU A 200 -1.00 -16.79 3.72
N ILE A 201 -1.57 -17.26 2.62
CA ILE A 201 -1.89 -16.47 1.43
C ILE A 201 -3.23 -15.76 1.61
N LYS A 202 -4.25 -16.52 2.08
CA LYS A 202 -5.60 -15.98 2.31
C LYS A 202 -5.60 -14.80 3.28
N GLU A 203 -4.78 -14.85 4.33
CA GLU A 203 -4.67 -13.80 5.34
C GLU A 203 -3.97 -12.52 4.83
N LYS A 204 -3.31 -12.58 3.68
CA LYS A 204 -2.60 -11.45 3.06
C LYS A 204 -3.41 -10.73 1.98
N VAL A 205 -4.59 -11.22 1.61
CA VAL A 205 -5.41 -10.62 0.55
C VAL A 205 -6.78 -10.27 1.10
N ILE A 206 -7.10 -9.00 1.10
CA ILE A 206 -8.37 -8.47 1.63
C ILE A 206 -9.01 -7.49 0.65
N LYS A 207 -10.27 -7.16 0.84
CA LYS A 207 -10.93 -6.05 0.14
C LYS A 207 -10.73 -4.74 0.89
N ALA A 208 -10.86 -3.61 0.18
CA ALA A 208 -10.68 -2.28 0.78
C ALA A 208 -11.60 -2.04 1.98
N ASP A 209 -12.87 -2.44 1.89
CA ASP A 209 -13.86 -2.34 2.95
C ASP A 209 -13.55 -3.18 4.22
N GLN A 210 -12.58 -4.11 4.13
CA GLN A 210 -12.12 -4.96 5.24
C GLN A 210 -10.81 -4.47 5.87
N LEU A 211 -10.16 -3.45 5.27
CA LEU A 211 -8.82 -3.02 5.66
C LEU A 211 -8.77 -2.52 7.11
N ILE A 212 -9.71 -1.69 7.50
CA ILE A 212 -9.70 -1.07 8.84
C ILE A 212 -9.99 -2.10 9.92
N ASP A 213 -10.92 -3.01 9.70
CA ASP A 213 -11.20 -4.12 10.62
C ASP A 213 -10.01 -5.07 10.74
N TYR A 214 -9.32 -5.32 9.61
CA TYR A 214 -8.09 -6.09 9.61
C TYR A 214 -7.01 -5.44 10.47
N ILE A 215 -6.76 -4.13 10.29
CA ILE A 215 -5.78 -3.37 11.07
C ILE A 215 -6.14 -3.44 12.57
N LYS A 216 -7.37 -3.09 12.95
CA LYS A 216 -7.84 -3.11 14.34
C LYS A 216 -7.71 -4.49 14.99
N LYS A 217 -8.00 -5.55 14.25
CA LYS A 217 -7.90 -6.94 14.75
C LYS A 217 -6.45 -7.38 15.01
N HIS A 218 -5.50 -6.85 14.25
CA HIS A 218 -4.08 -7.23 14.37
C HIS A 218 -3.28 -6.26 15.23
N GLU A 219 -3.91 -5.21 15.73
CA GLU A 219 -3.27 -4.29 16.65
C GLU A 219 -2.96 -5.01 17.98
N GLN A 220 -1.80 -4.74 18.52
CA GLN A 220 -1.30 -5.30 19.77
C GLN A 220 -1.17 -4.20 20.83
N SER A 221 -0.58 -4.50 21.96
CA SER A 221 -0.21 -3.48 22.95
C SER A 221 0.69 -2.46 22.28
N ALA A 222 0.30 -1.18 22.36
CA ALA A 222 1.06 -0.08 21.78
C ALA A 222 2.46 0.00 22.41
N PHE A 223 3.49 -0.05 21.58
CA PHE A 223 4.88 0.11 22.01
C PHE A 223 5.59 1.30 21.33
N ARG A 224 4.94 1.90 20.30
CA ARG A 224 5.38 3.14 19.69
C ARG A 224 4.54 4.29 20.20
N ASN A 225 5.19 5.33 20.68
CA ASN A 225 4.53 6.59 20.93
C ASN A 225 4.46 7.42 19.63
N HIS A 226 3.77 8.54 19.67
CA HIS A 226 3.61 9.45 18.55
C HIS A 226 4.95 9.89 17.92
N LYS A 227 5.95 10.20 18.75
CA LYS A 227 7.30 10.61 18.30
C LYS A 227 8.01 9.48 17.54
N ASP A 228 7.90 8.24 18.04
CA ASP A 228 8.51 7.08 17.39
C ASP A 228 7.87 6.81 16.02
N MET A 229 6.55 6.97 15.92
CA MET A 229 5.83 6.81 14.65
C MET A 229 6.23 7.86 13.62
N ILE A 230 6.41 9.13 14.04
CA ILE A 230 6.91 10.20 13.17
C ILE A 230 8.34 9.93 12.74
N ALA A 231 9.23 9.55 13.67
CA ALA A 231 10.61 9.25 13.33
C ALA A 231 10.71 8.10 12.31
N MET A 232 9.83 7.09 12.43
CA MET A 232 9.74 6.01 11.47
C MET A 232 9.22 6.51 10.10
N ALA A 233 8.22 7.39 10.09
CA ALA A 233 7.68 7.98 8.86
C ALA A 233 8.74 8.88 8.16
N ASP A 234 9.49 9.69 8.92
CA ASP A 234 10.58 10.51 8.39
C ASP A 234 11.70 9.64 7.78
N GLY A 235 12.02 8.50 8.40
CA GLY A 235 13.03 7.57 7.90
C GLY A 235 12.62 6.78 6.65
N LEU A 236 11.37 6.87 6.23
CA LEU A 236 10.83 6.25 5.00
C LEU A 236 10.77 7.23 3.81
N LEU A 237 11.14 8.51 3.99
CA LEU A 237 11.05 9.59 3.01
C LEU A 237 12.41 10.06 2.55
#